data_49d35df4df8a7c4fdfa2c027a521b4b3
#
_entry.id   49d35df4df8a7c4fdfa2c027a521b4b3
#
_cell.length_a   1.000
_cell.length_b   1.000
_cell.length_c   1.000
_cell.angle_alpha   90.00
_cell.angle_beta   90.00
_cell.angle_gamma   90.00
#
_symmetry.space_group_name_H-M   'P 1'
#
loop_
_entity.id
_entity.type
_entity.pdbx_description
1 polymer ?
#
loop_
_entity_poly.entity_id
_entity_poly.type
_entity_poly.pdbx_seq_one_letter_code
_entity_poly.pdbx_strand_id
1 'polypeptide(L)'
;MGRTWRNLDKIKAEEIRKYLLESGGIEDKVKSSHEVWRVKFSDSTFTFYSKGTLYATPSPSSDPAVLKMWKYIDSLYGSRYTLPSKEFLIGLDETGKGEVIGHTVLTGVIFPKEIFNNLDLLIGPADTKKRHEFEYWDKLFRMLDHFRKFGFEYIIETIPPWDVDKYNLNKIMDVVYQRILSTFFRKVDMSKCRIVLDNYGIGPILRRFFNFLRMQGAEIVVTHNADELYLEAKTASLISKRFREAQIKRINEDPEFQIDGFSVGSGNAGDIQTLNWLKRWYSSHKQWPWFVKRSFKTVKEIEGKVTKVKKESPLIREELLSKEFIEEFNEGHLSIQSLSVFCPNCGAINNAMTFAIYEKNKERISGLQCPSCKRIIEDAGITLRYYCGHVVPDSSIIRRRLISKDLERSGFFEGFTIVIPAVVKEECDAVRSGRKEFGELAKFASMGRIKLEVEERVEEVKKLSSLQRDEKIVNTALMYNAILMTADNTMKVHAISKRIFTIFI
;
A
#
# COMPACT_ATOMS: atom_id res chain seq x y z
N MET A 1 10.42 26.67 -9.49
CA MET A 1 11.47 26.02 -8.67
C MET A 1 12.78 26.11 -9.40
N GLY A 2 13.92 26.23 -8.67
CA GLY A 2 15.24 26.12 -9.27
C GLY A 2 15.54 24.66 -9.65
N ARG A 3 16.49 24.43 -10.55
CA ARG A 3 16.88 23.11 -10.99
C ARG A 3 18.35 22.82 -10.66
N THR A 4 18.66 21.58 -10.32
CA THR A 4 20.02 21.15 -9.91
C THR A 4 20.39 19.89 -10.67
N TRP A 5 21.59 19.91 -11.29
CA TRP A 5 22.23 18.74 -11.88
C TRP A 5 23.49 18.44 -11.08
N ARG A 6 23.72 17.17 -10.72
CA ARG A 6 24.85 16.74 -9.88
C ARG A 6 25.75 15.79 -10.64
N ASN A 7 27.00 15.68 -10.22
CA ASN A 7 28.01 14.81 -10.81
C ASN A 7 28.33 15.15 -12.29
N LEU A 8 28.19 16.41 -12.66
CA LEU A 8 28.58 16.88 -13.97
C LEU A 8 30.09 16.88 -14.10
N ASP A 9 30.64 16.27 -15.12
CA ASP A 9 32.05 16.40 -15.43
C ASP A 9 32.36 17.82 -15.97
N LYS A 10 33.62 18.21 -15.87
CA LYS A 10 34.05 19.56 -16.25
C LYS A 10 33.92 19.83 -17.75
N ILE A 11 34.02 18.81 -18.60
CA ILE A 11 33.93 18.94 -20.04
C ILE A 11 32.49 19.29 -20.43
N LYS A 12 31.54 18.51 -19.94
CA LYS A 12 30.10 18.79 -20.16
C LYS A 12 29.67 20.11 -19.53
N ALA A 13 30.21 20.45 -18.37
CA ALA A 13 29.89 21.73 -17.74
C ALA A 13 30.37 22.93 -18.58
N GLU A 14 31.53 22.82 -19.23
CA GLU A 14 32.02 23.86 -20.11
C GLU A 14 31.28 23.92 -21.44
N GLU A 15 30.83 22.78 -21.98
CA GLU A 15 29.93 22.72 -23.12
C GLU A 15 28.60 23.44 -22.83
N ILE A 16 28.01 23.22 -21.66
CA ILE A 16 26.81 23.92 -21.20
C ILE A 16 27.06 25.42 -21.08
N ARG A 17 28.18 25.81 -20.48
CA ARG A 17 28.55 27.24 -20.37
C ARG A 17 28.64 27.90 -21.74
N LYS A 18 29.35 27.27 -22.66
CA LYS A 18 29.49 27.76 -24.03
C LYS A 18 28.14 27.93 -24.73
N TYR A 19 27.26 26.93 -24.61
CA TYR A 19 25.92 26.97 -25.20
C TYR A 19 25.03 28.07 -24.55
N LEU A 20 25.13 28.28 -23.24
CA LEU A 20 24.44 29.36 -22.54
C LEU A 20 24.87 30.73 -23.08
N LEU A 21 26.18 30.94 -23.27
CA LEU A 21 26.74 32.20 -23.79
C LEU A 21 26.35 32.44 -25.24
N GLU A 22 26.43 31.39 -26.09
CA GLU A 22 26.01 31.45 -27.50
C GLU A 22 24.49 31.69 -27.68
N SER A 23 23.70 31.30 -26.65
CA SER A 23 22.25 31.52 -26.64
C SER A 23 21.86 32.90 -26.04
N GLY A 24 22.82 33.77 -25.78
CA GLY A 24 22.56 35.12 -25.26
C GLY A 24 22.72 35.27 -23.73
N GLY A 25 23.30 34.29 -23.08
CA GLY A 25 23.67 34.38 -21.67
C GLY A 25 24.83 35.34 -21.43
N ILE A 26 24.91 35.93 -20.27
CA ILE A 26 25.97 36.89 -19.84
C ILE A 26 26.70 36.30 -18.63
N GLU A 27 28.02 36.30 -18.69
CA GLU A 27 28.84 35.89 -17.55
C GLU A 27 28.59 36.82 -16.34
N ASP A 28 28.46 36.20 -15.18
CA ASP A 28 28.30 36.90 -13.91
C ASP A 28 29.48 36.55 -12.98
N LYS A 29 29.81 37.45 -12.06
CA LYS A 29 30.90 37.23 -11.09
C LYS A 29 30.56 36.07 -10.17
N VAL A 30 31.54 35.16 -9.99
CA VAL A 30 31.49 34.09 -8.97
C VAL A 30 31.40 34.74 -7.58
N LYS A 31 30.56 34.17 -6.72
CA LYS A 31 30.30 34.73 -5.37
C LYS A 31 30.98 33.96 -4.25
N SER A 32 31.55 32.81 -4.54
CA SER A 32 32.24 31.98 -3.57
C SER A 32 33.41 31.21 -4.21
N SER A 33 34.35 30.75 -3.40
CA SER A 33 35.51 29.91 -3.83
C SER A 33 35.07 28.51 -4.35
N HIS A 34 33.81 28.13 -4.13
CA HIS A 34 33.25 26.88 -4.60
C HIS A 34 32.58 26.98 -5.96
N GLU A 35 32.31 28.17 -6.46
CA GLU A 35 31.77 28.42 -7.78
C GLU A 35 32.89 28.43 -8.83
N VAL A 36 32.72 27.69 -9.93
CA VAL A 36 33.67 27.63 -11.05
C VAL A 36 33.29 28.67 -12.10
N TRP A 37 32.01 28.76 -12.43
CA TRP A 37 31.48 29.77 -13.34
C TRP A 37 30.00 30.08 -13.01
N ARG A 38 29.56 31.24 -13.50
CA ARG A 38 28.22 31.73 -13.28
C ARG A 38 27.77 32.50 -14.54
N VAL A 39 26.57 32.15 -15.03
CA VAL A 39 25.99 32.74 -16.23
C VAL A 39 24.54 33.14 -15.95
N LYS A 40 24.20 34.39 -16.23
CA LYS A 40 22.82 34.85 -16.26
C LYS A 40 22.25 34.59 -17.65
N PHE A 41 21.11 33.93 -17.69
CA PHE A 41 20.40 33.65 -18.92
C PHE A 41 18.90 33.91 -18.72
N SER A 42 18.38 34.93 -19.41
CA SER A 42 17.04 35.45 -19.20
C SER A 42 16.81 35.79 -17.71
N ASP A 43 15.75 35.27 -17.09
CA ASP A 43 15.41 35.49 -15.68
C ASP A 43 16.03 34.44 -14.70
N SER A 44 16.88 33.58 -15.20
CA SER A 44 17.53 32.53 -14.42
C SER A 44 19.05 32.71 -14.39
N THR A 45 19.69 32.28 -13.29
CA THR A 45 21.13 32.25 -13.15
C THR A 45 21.61 30.80 -13.01
N PHE A 46 22.54 30.41 -13.87
CA PHE A 46 23.17 29.11 -13.88
C PHE A 46 24.52 29.21 -13.16
N THR A 47 24.76 28.39 -12.17
CA THR A 47 26.01 28.36 -11.37
C THR A 47 26.57 26.95 -11.31
N PHE A 48 27.79 26.78 -11.77
CA PHE A 48 28.49 25.50 -11.66
C PHE A 48 29.48 25.53 -10.53
N TYR A 49 29.45 24.50 -9.70
CA TYR A 49 30.27 24.36 -8.51
C TYR A 49 31.39 23.33 -8.71
N SER A 50 32.53 23.53 -8.00
CA SER A 50 33.72 22.68 -8.07
C SER A 50 33.46 21.19 -7.77
N LYS A 51 32.41 20.87 -7.05
CA LYS A 51 31.97 19.49 -6.76
C LYS A 51 31.12 18.86 -7.86
N GLY A 52 31.08 19.46 -9.06
CA GLY A 52 30.31 18.90 -10.19
C GLY A 52 28.81 19.15 -10.11
N THR A 53 28.39 20.17 -9.38
CA THR A 53 26.96 20.55 -9.28
C THR A 53 26.70 21.77 -10.13
N LEU A 54 25.73 21.70 -11.05
CA LEU A 54 25.16 22.82 -11.76
C LEU A 54 23.79 23.17 -11.14
N TYR A 55 23.57 24.43 -10.81
CA TYR A 55 22.33 24.92 -10.24
C TYR A 55 21.78 26.06 -11.10
N ALA A 56 20.50 25.99 -11.46
CA ALA A 56 19.77 27.08 -12.07
C ALA A 56 18.74 27.64 -11.08
N THR A 57 18.73 28.96 -10.90
CA THR A 57 17.71 29.62 -10.07
C THR A 57 16.32 29.44 -10.67
N PRO A 58 15.22 29.54 -9.86
CA PRO A 58 13.88 29.51 -10.40
C PRO A 58 13.70 30.63 -11.44
N SER A 59 13.03 30.32 -12.55
CA SER A 59 12.52 31.29 -13.48
C SER A 59 11.13 31.77 -12.99
N PRO A 60 10.98 33.02 -12.54
CA PRO A 60 9.72 33.56 -12.06
C PRO A 60 8.63 33.59 -13.14
N SER A 61 9.02 33.88 -14.37
CA SER A 61 8.13 33.98 -15.52
C SER A 61 7.85 32.66 -16.23
N SER A 62 8.50 31.56 -15.81
CA SER A 62 8.50 30.28 -16.54
C SER A 62 8.92 30.46 -18.02
N ASP A 63 9.93 31.29 -18.24
CA ASP A 63 10.41 31.68 -19.56
C ASP A 63 10.67 30.44 -20.44
N PRO A 64 10.04 30.36 -21.64
CA PRO A 64 10.25 29.25 -22.57
C PRO A 64 11.72 29.03 -22.96
N ALA A 65 12.54 30.11 -23.03
CA ALA A 65 13.96 30.03 -23.32
C ALA A 65 14.72 29.30 -22.19
N VAL A 66 14.43 29.60 -20.94
CA VAL A 66 15.01 28.90 -19.77
C VAL A 66 14.59 27.44 -19.75
N LEU A 67 13.32 27.14 -20.02
CA LEU A 67 12.83 25.76 -20.11
C LEU A 67 13.49 24.98 -21.25
N LYS A 68 13.73 25.61 -22.41
CA LYS A 68 14.47 25.02 -23.53
C LYS A 68 15.91 24.74 -23.13
N MET A 69 16.55 25.65 -22.41
CA MET A 69 17.89 25.46 -21.89
C MET A 69 17.97 24.29 -20.89
N TRP A 70 17.02 24.19 -19.99
CA TRP A 70 16.96 23.03 -19.07
C TRP A 70 16.84 21.70 -19.82
N LYS A 71 15.98 21.64 -20.86
CA LYS A 71 15.86 20.44 -21.71
C LYS A 71 17.16 20.11 -22.45
N TYR A 72 17.87 21.12 -22.93
CA TYR A 72 19.18 20.92 -23.54
C TYR A 72 20.20 20.36 -22.55
N ILE A 73 20.30 20.95 -21.35
CA ILE A 73 21.20 20.45 -20.29
C ILE A 73 20.81 19.00 -19.92
N ASP A 74 19.52 18.69 -19.79
CA ASP A 74 19.07 17.34 -19.53
C ASP A 74 19.50 16.35 -20.62
N SER A 75 19.47 16.75 -21.88
CA SER A 75 19.88 15.90 -23.01
C SER A 75 21.40 15.61 -22.99
N LEU A 76 22.22 16.57 -22.55
CA LEU A 76 23.69 16.40 -22.41
C LEU A 76 24.05 15.62 -21.13
N TYR A 77 23.28 15.88 -20.08
CA TYR A 77 23.52 15.25 -18.79
C TYR A 77 23.14 13.77 -18.80
N GLY A 78 22.17 13.41 -19.64
CA GLY A 78 21.48 12.15 -19.58
C GLY A 78 20.43 12.12 -18.46
N SER A 79 19.59 11.11 -18.41
CA SER A 79 18.65 10.93 -17.30
C SER A 79 19.44 10.80 -15.97
N ARG A 80 18.93 11.43 -14.91
CA ARG A 80 19.40 11.26 -13.54
C ARG A 80 19.26 9.80 -13.08
N TYR A 81 18.32 9.11 -13.69
CA TYR A 81 17.96 7.74 -13.35
C TYR A 81 18.57 6.76 -14.34
N THR A 82 18.73 5.52 -13.90
CA THR A 82 19.14 4.41 -14.74
C THR A 82 18.18 4.24 -15.91
N LEU A 83 18.70 4.36 -17.12
CA LEU A 83 17.89 4.27 -18.34
C LEU A 83 17.15 2.93 -18.44
N PRO A 84 15.98 2.91 -19.13
CA PRO A 84 15.22 1.69 -19.33
C PRO A 84 16.00 0.64 -20.11
N SER A 85 16.14 -0.56 -19.53
CA SER A 85 16.73 -1.75 -20.19
C SER A 85 15.65 -2.67 -20.76
N LYS A 86 14.39 -2.48 -20.37
CA LYS A 86 13.23 -3.29 -20.71
C LYS A 86 12.09 -2.41 -21.24
N GLU A 87 11.07 -3.06 -21.84
CA GLU A 87 9.90 -2.36 -22.40
C GLU A 87 8.99 -1.77 -21.31
N PHE A 88 8.85 -2.49 -20.20
CA PHE A 88 8.05 -2.06 -19.05
C PHE A 88 8.92 -1.89 -17.81
N LEU A 89 8.61 -0.84 -17.04
CA LEU A 89 9.30 -0.50 -15.79
C LEU A 89 8.31 -0.65 -14.64
N ILE A 90 8.68 -1.47 -13.66
CA ILE A 90 7.90 -1.70 -12.45
C ILE A 90 8.71 -1.21 -11.25
N GLY A 91 8.13 -0.27 -10.50
CA GLY A 91 8.72 0.26 -9.27
C GLY A 91 7.90 -0.12 -8.06
N LEU A 92 8.57 -0.46 -6.96
CA LEU A 92 7.97 -0.80 -5.68
C LEU A 92 8.62 0.03 -4.59
N ASP A 93 7.81 0.67 -3.76
CA ASP A 93 8.29 1.44 -2.59
C ASP A 93 7.23 1.53 -1.50
N GLU A 94 7.67 1.81 -0.26
CA GLU A 94 6.79 1.97 0.89
C GLU A 94 6.99 3.29 1.62
N THR A 95 5.95 3.69 2.35
CA THR A 95 5.98 4.84 3.25
C THR A 95 5.23 4.52 4.55
N GLY A 96 5.63 5.12 5.65
CA GLY A 96 4.97 4.91 6.94
C GLY A 96 5.54 3.75 7.76
N LYS A 97 6.62 3.09 7.30
CA LYS A 97 7.24 1.98 8.02
C LYS A 97 7.85 2.41 9.37
N GLY A 98 8.47 3.59 9.40
CA GLY A 98 9.15 4.15 10.57
C GLY A 98 8.30 5.09 11.42
N GLU A 99 7.12 5.48 10.96
CA GLU A 99 6.25 6.42 11.64
C GLU A 99 5.31 5.73 12.63
N VAL A 100 5.07 6.41 13.76
CA VAL A 100 4.29 5.88 14.89
C VAL A 100 2.78 5.95 14.65
N ILE A 101 2.33 6.82 13.74
CA ILE A 101 0.93 7.07 13.41
C ILE A 101 0.64 6.66 11.96
N GLY A 102 -0.53 6.07 11.75
CA GLY A 102 -1.07 5.76 10.43
C GLY A 102 -0.61 4.41 9.87
N HIS A 103 -1.14 4.08 8.70
CA HIS A 103 -0.81 2.85 7.99
C HIS A 103 0.60 2.92 7.39
N THR A 104 1.19 1.76 7.15
CA THR A 104 2.30 1.61 6.21
C THR A 104 1.68 1.42 4.82
N VAL A 105 2.03 2.29 3.88
CA VAL A 105 1.49 2.28 2.51
C VAL A 105 2.53 1.68 1.58
N LEU A 106 2.16 0.66 0.83
CA LEU A 106 2.98 0.03 -0.19
C LEU A 106 2.40 0.36 -1.56
N THR A 107 3.26 0.74 -2.48
CA THR A 107 2.84 1.06 -3.85
C THR A 107 3.66 0.28 -4.86
N GLY A 108 2.98 -0.28 -5.84
CA GLY A 108 3.58 -0.73 -7.08
C GLY A 108 3.10 0.13 -8.23
N VAL A 109 4.02 0.50 -9.10
CA VAL A 109 3.73 1.19 -10.37
C VAL A 109 4.24 0.37 -11.54
N ILE A 110 3.57 0.49 -12.67
CA ILE A 110 4.05 -0.04 -13.95
C ILE A 110 3.81 1.01 -15.04
N PHE A 111 4.79 1.16 -15.93
CA PHE A 111 4.64 2.00 -17.10
C PHE A 111 5.59 1.58 -18.25
N PRO A 112 5.21 1.86 -19.50
CA PRO A 112 6.06 1.60 -20.66
C PRO A 112 7.22 2.59 -20.75
N LYS A 113 8.37 2.14 -21.29
CA LYS A 113 9.60 2.97 -21.40
C LYS A 113 9.41 4.24 -22.22
N GLU A 114 8.44 4.28 -23.11
CA GLU A 114 8.14 5.41 -24.00
C GLU A 114 7.80 6.68 -23.22
N ILE A 115 7.20 6.55 -22.05
CA ILE A 115 6.85 7.70 -21.19
C ILE A 115 7.93 8.04 -20.17
N PHE A 116 9.04 7.29 -20.12
CA PHE A 116 10.11 7.48 -19.13
C PHE A 116 10.62 8.92 -19.08
N ASN A 117 11.00 9.49 -20.23
CA ASN A 117 11.52 10.85 -20.28
C ASN A 117 10.48 11.90 -19.83
N ASN A 118 9.21 11.68 -20.16
CA ASN A 118 8.14 12.58 -19.73
C ASN A 118 7.94 12.53 -18.22
N LEU A 119 8.00 11.33 -17.63
CA LEU A 119 7.93 11.17 -16.18
C LEU A 119 9.17 11.75 -15.49
N ASP A 120 10.38 11.54 -16.03
CA ASP A 120 11.60 12.12 -15.47
C ASP A 120 11.53 13.65 -15.45
N LEU A 121 11.09 14.27 -16.52
CA LEU A 121 10.88 15.73 -16.56
C LEU A 121 9.87 16.21 -15.53
N LEU A 122 8.82 15.44 -15.27
CA LEU A 122 7.75 15.79 -14.37
C LEU A 122 8.13 15.65 -12.90
N ILE A 123 8.66 14.48 -12.52
CA ILE A 123 8.89 14.11 -11.11
C ILE A 123 10.36 14.03 -10.73
N GLY A 124 11.26 13.98 -11.71
CA GLY A 124 12.71 13.94 -11.48
C GLY A 124 13.19 15.02 -10.49
N PRO A 125 12.73 16.28 -10.59
CA PRO A 125 13.11 17.35 -9.67
C PRO A 125 12.51 17.22 -8.25
N ALA A 126 11.48 16.40 -8.04
CA ALA A 126 10.82 16.27 -6.75
C ALA A 126 11.78 15.66 -5.70
N ASP A 127 11.84 16.24 -4.52
CA ASP A 127 12.63 15.72 -3.39
C ASP A 127 11.73 14.85 -2.50
N THR A 128 11.90 13.54 -2.59
CA THR A 128 11.13 12.56 -1.82
C THR A 128 11.56 12.47 -0.35
N LYS A 129 12.73 13.01 0.01
CA LYS A 129 13.27 12.96 1.38
C LYS A 129 12.89 14.18 2.21
N LYS A 130 12.52 15.29 1.57
CA LYS A 130 12.02 16.46 2.27
C LYS A 130 10.55 16.28 2.67
N ARG A 131 10.22 16.83 3.82
CA ARG A 131 8.83 16.96 4.24
C ARG A 131 8.13 18.02 3.37
N HIS A 132 6.99 17.64 2.84
CA HIS A 132 6.09 18.53 2.10
C HIS A 132 4.66 18.33 2.61
N GLU A 133 3.84 19.37 2.45
CA GLU A 133 2.41 19.30 2.75
C GLU A 133 1.67 18.42 1.75
N PHE A 134 0.49 17.94 2.13
CA PHE A 134 -0.34 17.04 1.31
C PHE A 134 -0.56 17.57 -0.11
N GLU A 135 -0.81 18.88 -0.26
CA GLU A 135 -1.10 19.56 -1.52
C GLU A 135 0.05 19.42 -2.54
N TYR A 136 1.29 19.38 -2.07
CA TYR A 136 2.45 19.12 -2.93
C TYR A 136 2.41 17.71 -3.53
N TRP A 137 2.16 16.70 -2.71
CA TRP A 137 2.08 15.31 -3.15
C TRP A 137 0.85 15.08 -4.02
N ASP A 138 -0.29 15.68 -3.69
CA ASP A 138 -1.53 15.55 -4.46
C ASP A 138 -1.41 16.19 -5.84
N LYS A 139 -0.72 17.32 -5.95
CA LYS A 139 -0.40 17.96 -7.25
C LYS A 139 0.42 17.01 -8.13
N LEU A 140 1.51 16.44 -7.60
CA LEU A 140 2.35 15.51 -8.35
C LEU A 140 1.58 14.25 -8.75
N PHE A 141 0.77 13.71 -7.84
CA PHE A 141 -0.06 12.54 -8.11
C PHE A 141 -1.06 12.79 -9.25
N ARG A 142 -1.77 13.91 -9.25
CA ARG A 142 -2.71 14.27 -10.34
C ARG A 142 -2.01 14.37 -11.69
N MET A 143 -0.79 14.89 -11.70
CA MET A 143 -0.01 14.97 -12.92
C MET A 143 0.43 13.57 -13.40
N LEU A 144 0.80 12.66 -12.48
CA LEU A 144 1.10 11.26 -12.79
C LEU A 144 -0.14 10.49 -13.28
N ASP A 145 -1.28 10.69 -12.64
CA ASP A 145 -2.53 10.01 -12.99
C ASP A 145 -2.98 10.32 -14.42
N HIS A 146 -2.60 11.47 -14.96
CA HIS A 146 -2.83 11.84 -16.36
C HIS A 146 -2.15 10.88 -17.35
N PHE A 147 -1.06 10.22 -16.94
CA PHE A 147 -0.34 9.26 -17.79
C PHE A 147 -1.01 7.89 -17.89
N ARG A 148 -2.12 7.64 -17.18
CA ARG A 148 -2.88 6.38 -17.32
C ARG A 148 -3.28 6.10 -18.76
N LYS A 149 -3.64 7.11 -19.51
CA LYS A 149 -3.97 6.99 -20.95
C LYS A 149 -2.79 6.56 -21.83
N PHE A 150 -1.57 6.59 -21.28
CA PHE A 150 -0.35 6.15 -21.94
C PHE A 150 0.24 4.86 -21.32
N GLY A 151 -0.58 4.09 -20.59
CA GLY A 151 -0.17 2.82 -20.01
C GLY A 151 0.48 2.89 -18.63
N PHE A 152 0.40 4.05 -17.96
CA PHE A 152 0.80 4.15 -16.56
C PHE A 152 -0.28 3.55 -15.65
N GLU A 153 0.10 2.61 -14.78
CA GLU A 153 -0.80 2.04 -13.78
C GLU A 153 -0.12 1.98 -12.41
N TYR A 154 -0.91 1.96 -11.35
CA TYR A 154 -0.43 1.77 -10.00
C TYR A 154 -1.40 0.94 -9.16
N ILE A 155 -0.86 0.28 -8.14
CA ILE A 155 -1.60 -0.46 -7.12
C ILE A 155 -1.11 0.03 -5.77
N ILE A 156 -2.05 0.29 -4.86
CA ILE A 156 -1.77 0.76 -3.50
C ILE A 156 -2.38 -0.23 -2.53
N GLU A 157 -1.56 -0.66 -1.58
CA GLU A 157 -1.94 -1.53 -0.48
C GLU A 157 -1.52 -0.89 0.84
N THR A 158 -2.28 -1.16 1.88
CA THR A 158 -2.01 -0.59 3.20
C THR A 158 -1.92 -1.66 4.27
N ILE A 159 -0.94 -1.52 5.17
CA ILE A 159 -0.78 -2.36 6.36
C ILE A 159 -1.18 -1.51 7.57
N PRO A 160 -2.27 -1.88 8.26
CA PRO A 160 -2.75 -1.10 9.39
C PRO A 160 -1.87 -1.26 10.64
N PRO A 161 -1.92 -0.30 11.58
CA PRO A 161 -1.15 -0.30 12.82
C PRO A 161 -1.27 -1.58 13.66
N TRP A 162 -2.47 -2.12 13.78
CA TRP A 162 -2.71 -3.34 14.59
C TRP A 162 -2.01 -4.59 14.02
N ASP A 163 -1.75 -4.65 12.71
CA ASP A 163 -0.96 -5.72 12.13
C ASP A 163 0.53 -5.52 12.37
N VAL A 164 1.00 -4.27 12.28
CA VAL A 164 2.37 -3.90 12.64
C VAL A 164 2.67 -4.24 14.11
N ASP A 165 1.68 -4.08 14.99
CA ASP A 165 1.81 -4.37 16.41
C ASP A 165 1.89 -5.88 16.70
N LYS A 166 1.14 -6.67 15.95
CA LYS A 166 0.97 -8.10 16.20
C LYS A 166 2.00 -8.97 15.46
N TYR A 167 2.43 -8.53 14.27
CA TYR A 167 3.18 -9.38 13.34
C TYR A 167 4.49 -8.74 12.86
N ASN A 168 5.31 -9.52 12.18
CA ASN A 168 6.54 -9.04 11.57
C ASN A 168 6.24 -8.27 10.28
N LEU A 169 6.43 -6.95 10.29
CA LEU A 169 6.10 -6.07 9.18
C LEU A 169 6.78 -6.47 7.86
N ASN A 170 8.07 -6.87 7.87
CA ASN A 170 8.77 -7.24 6.64
C ASN A 170 8.13 -8.47 5.97
N LYS A 171 7.60 -9.40 6.76
CA LYS A 171 6.91 -10.59 6.21
C LYS A 171 5.56 -10.23 5.60
N ILE A 172 4.81 -9.30 6.21
CA ILE A 172 3.58 -8.80 5.60
C ILE A 172 3.93 -8.09 4.28
N MET A 173 4.97 -7.27 4.28
CA MET A 173 5.41 -6.54 3.08
C MET A 173 5.79 -7.49 1.94
N ASP A 174 6.49 -8.59 2.24
CA ASP A 174 6.81 -9.63 1.25
C ASP A 174 5.56 -10.13 0.52
N VAL A 175 4.51 -10.48 1.28
CA VAL A 175 3.24 -10.99 0.74
C VAL A 175 2.52 -9.92 -0.06
N VAL A 176 2.47 -8.70 0.44
CA VAL A 176 1.79 -7.58 -0.22
C VAL A 176 2.47 -7.23 -1.54
N TYR A 177 3.79 -7.17 -1.58
CA TYR A 177 4.52 -6.93 -2.83
C TYR A 177 4.36 -8.08 -3.82
N GLN A 178 4.35 -9.32 -3.35
CA GLN A 178 4.05 -10.45 -4.22
C GLN A 178 2.65 -10.34 -4.83
N ARG A 179 1.62 -9.94 -4.06
CA ARG A 179 0.27 -9.71 -4.57
C ARG A 179 0.23 -8.59 -5.61
N ILE A 180 0.91 -7.47 -5.36
CA ILE A 180 1.03 -6.37 -6.31
C ILE A 180 1.66 -6.85 -7.63
N LEU A 181 2.79 -7.53 -7.54
CA LEU A 181 3.51 -8.06 -8.71
C LEU A 181 2.70 -9.13 -9.46
N SER A 182 1.97 -9.98 -8.74
CA SER A 182 1.08 -10.98 -9.35
C SER A 182 -0.03 -10.34 -10.18
N THR A 183 -0.51 -9.16 -9.79
CA THR A 183 -1.48 -8.40 -10.58
C THR A 183 -0.86 -7.87 -11.86
N PHE A 184 0.39 -7.40 -11.83
CA PHE A 184 1.10 -6.96 -13.03
C PHE A 184 1.48 -8.14 -13.93
N PHE A 185 1.89 -9.27 -13.34
CA PHE A 185 2.20 -10.52 -14.05
C PHE A 185 1.07 -10.98 -14.99
N ARG A 186 -0.18 -10.73 -14.60
CA ARG A 186 -1.35 -11.08 -15.43
C ARG A 186 -1.57 -10.15 -16.61
N LYS A 187 -0.91 -8.98 -16.64
CA LYS A 187 -1.15 -7.92 -17.63
C LYS A 187 -0.05 -7.81 -18.67
N VAL A 188 1.18 -8.12 -18.29
CA VAL A 188 2.35 -7.92 -19.12
C VAL A 188 3.30 -9.12 -19.05
N ASP A 189 4.05 -9.35 -20.13
CA ASP A 189 5.11 -10.34 -20.19
C ASP A 189 6.28 -9.90 -19.31
N MET A 190 6.58 -10.67 -18.26
CA MET A 190 7.65 -10.36 -17.32
C MET A 190 9.03 -10.36 -17.95
N SER A 191 9.25 -11.11 -19.05
CA SER A 191 10.54 -11.09 -19.78
C SER A 191 10.87 -9.69 -20.31
N LYS A 192 9.87 -8.85 -20.48
CA LYS A 192 9.95 -7.46 -20.95
C LYS A 192 9.99 -6.44 -19.83
N CYS A 193 10.04 -6.88 -18.55
CA CYS A 193 9.95 -6.02 -17.39
C CYS A 193 11.28 -5.86 -16.68
N ARG A 194 11.57 -4.62 -16.23
CA ARG A 194 12.51 -4.33 -15.15
C ARG A 194 11.71 -4.02 -13.89
N ILE A 195 12.01 -4.75 -12.80
CA ILE A 195 11.37 -4.60 -11.49
C ILE A 195 12.39 -4.05 -10.52
N VAL A 196 12.09 -2.91 -9.91
CA VAL A 196 12.97 -2.24 -8.94
C VAL A 196 12.27 -2.11 -7.60
N LEU A 197 12.94 -2.52 -6.53
CA LEU A 197 12.46 -2.45 -5.16
C LEU A 197 13.54 -1.84 -4.25
N ASP A 198 13.14 -0.92 -3.37
CA ASP A 198 14.01 -0.48 -2.27
C ASP A 198 14.16 -1.58 -1.23
N ASN A 199 15.40 -1.84 -0.82
CA ASN A 199 15.74 -2.97 0.05
C ASN A 199 15.35 -2.69 1.51
N TYR A 200 14.17 -3.10 1.89
CA TYR A 200 13.68 -3.04 3.28
C TYR A 200 14.09 -4.26 4.14
N GLY A 201 14.86 -5.17 3.60
CA GLY A 201 15.18 -6.46 4.22
C GLY A 201 14.19 -7.55 3.80
N ILE A 202 14.10 -7.81 2.48
CA ILE A 202 13.20 -8.80 1.89
C ILE A 202 13.41 -10.20 2.48
N GLY A 203 12.32 -10.89 2.76
CA GLY A 203 12.31 -12.23 3.31
C GLY A 203 12.33 -13.34 2.26
N PRO A 204 12.27 -14.61 2.69
CA PRO A 204 12.37 -15.75 1.78
C PRO A 204 11.21 -15.87 0.80
N ILE A 205 10.00 -15.43 1.16
CA ILE A 205 8.81 -15.50 0.30
C ILE A 205 9.02 -14.67 -0.97
N LEU A 206 9.31 -13.38 -0.81
CA LEU A 206 9.50 -12.48 -1.95
C LEU A 206 10.77 -12.83 -2.74
N ARG A 207 11.84 -13.32 -2.06
CA ARG A 207 13.05 -13.79 -2.75
C ARG A 207 12.76 -14.95 -3.69
N ARG A 208 11.96 -15.95 -3.26
CA ARG A 208 11.56 -17.06 -4.12
C ARG A 208 10.75 -16.59 -5.32
N PHE A 209 9.81 -15.68 -5.08
CA PHE A 209 9.01 -15.11 -6.17
C PHE A 209 9.88 -14.31 -7.15
N PHE A 210 10.84 -13.54 -6.68
CA PHE A 210 11.81 -12.85 -7.54
C PHE A 210 12.67 -13.82 -8.36
N ASN A 211 13.08 -14.94 -7.78
CA ASN A 211 13.80 -15.98 -8.52
C ASN A 211 12.94 -16.59 -9.63
N PHE A 212 11.68 -16.86 -9.34
CA PHE A 212 10.72 -17.30 -10.35
C PHE A 212 10.60 -16.27 -11.49
N LEU A 213 10.40 -14.98 -11.18
CA LEU A 213 10.30 -13.93 -12.18
C LEU A 213 11.59 -13.77 -13.01
N ARG A 214 12.77 -13.95 -12.40
CA ARG A 214 14.05 -13.99 -13.14
C ARG A 214 14.11 -15.15 -14.14
N MET A 215 13.62 -16.32 -13.75
CA MET A 215 13.52 -17.47 -14.65
C MET A 215 12.56 -17.20 -15.83
N GLN A 216 11.56 -16.34 -15.63
CA GLN A 216 10.69 -15.82 -16.71
C GLN A 216 11.35 -14.69 -17.52
N GLY A 217 12.61 -14.34 -17.26
CA GLY A 217 13.36 -13.31 -18.01
C GLY A 217 13.22 -11.89 -17.49
N ALA A 218 12.57 -11.66 -16.34
CA ALA A 218 12.50 -10.35 -15.73
C ALA A 218 13.87 -9.88 -15.22
N GLU A 219 14.17 -8.60 -15.41
CA GLU A 219 15.29 -7.94 -14.73
C GLU A 219 14.82 -7.46 -13.34
N ILE A 220 15.49 -7.92 -12.28
CA ILE A 220 15.12 -7.58 -10.91
C ILE A 220 16.28 -6.90 -10.20
N VAL A 221 16.04 -5.68 -9.74
CA VAL A 221 16.96 -4.86 -8.98
C VAL A 221 16.39 -4.64 -7.57
N VAL A 222 17.16 -5.06 -6.56
CA VAL A 222 16.88 -4.77 -5.16
C VAL A 222 18.06 -4.00 -4.62
N THR A 223 17.89 -2.74 -4.29
CA THR A 223 18.98 -1.85 -3.86
C THR A 223 18.51 -0.87 -2.80
N HIS A 224 19.42 -0.34 -2.01
CA HIS A 224 19.11 0.76 -1.09
C HIS A 224 19.00 2.09 -1.84
N ASN A 225 18.10 2.96 -1.40
CA ASN A 225 17.80 4.25 -2.02
C ASN A 225 17.40 4.09 -3.50
N ALA A 226 16.60 3.10 -3.82
CA ALA A 226 16.17 2.83 -5.18
C ALA A 226 15.48 4.05 -5.81
N ASP A 227 14.76 4.85 -5.04
CA ASP A 227 14.09 6.09 -5.46
C ASP A 227 15.04 7.20 -5.93
N GLU A 228 16.34 7.13 -5.58
CA GLU A 228 17.37 8.05 -6.09
C GLU A 228 17.96 7.64 -7.44
N LEU A 229 17.93 6.34 -7.74
CA LEU A 229 18.60 5.73 -8.89
C LEU A 229 17.66 5.29 -10.00
N TYR A 230 16.41 5.02 -9.66
CA TYR A 230 15.40 4.45 -10.56
C TYR A 230 14.10 5.25 -10.51
N LEU A 231 13.69 5.74 -11.67
CA LEU A 231 12.50 6.58 -11.80
C LEU A 231 11.22 5.84 -11.40
N GLU A 232 11.12 4.55 -11.71
CA GLU A 232 9.98 3.71 -11.35
C GLU A 232 9.84 3.57 -9.82
N ALA A 233 10.94 3.38 -9.09
CA ALA A 233 10.92 3.35 -7.63
C ALA A 233 10.53 4.71 -7.05
N LYS A 234 11.07 5.80 -7.59
CA LYS A 234 10.68 7.16 -7.20
C LYS A 234 9.21 7.43 -7.43
N THR A 235 8.67 6.98 -8.55
CA THR A 235 7.25 7.15 -8.87
C THR A 235 6.38 6.43 -7.84
N ALA A 236 6.75 5.21 -7.45
CA ALA A 236 6.08 4.47 -6.38
C ALA A 236 6.15 5.21 -5.04
N SER A 237 7.32 5.75 -4.69
CA SER A 237 7.54 6.54 -3.46
C SER A 237 6.62 7.76 -3.38
N LEU A 238 6.51 8.52 -4.46
CA LEU A 238 5.64 9.70 -4.52
C LEU A 238 4.17 9.36 -4.26
N ILE A 239 3.69 8.28 -4.89
CA ILE A 239 2.32 7.81 -4.72
C ILE A 239 2.08 7.33 -3.30
N SER A 240 2.99 6.51 -2.74
CA SER A 240 2.91 6.05 -1.35
C SER A 240 2.77 7.23 -0.38
N LYS A 241 3.61 8.26 -0.54
CA LYS A 241 3.59 9.47 0.30
C LYS A 241 2.28 10.22 0.19
N ARG A 242 1.76 10.43 -1.01
CA ARG A 242 0.47 11.10 -1.21
C ARG A 242 -0.65 10.40 -0.45
N PHE A 243 -0.71 9.06 -0.51
CA PHE A 243 -1.77 8.32 0.16
C PHE A 243 -1.61 8.31 1.68
N ARG A 244 -0.38 8.22 2.17
CA ARG A 244 -0.11 8.35 3.60
C ARG A 244 -0.47 9.76 4.11
N GLU A 245 -0.02 10.81 3.44
CA GLU A 245 -0.30 12.18 3.85
C GLU A 245 -1.81 12.50 3.80
N ALA A 246 -2.56 11.92 2.85
CA ALA A 246 -4.00 12.01 2.84
C ALA A 246 -4.64 11.40 4.09
N GLN A 247 -4.12 10.27 4.57
CA GLN A 247 -4.59 9.65 5.82
C GLN A 247 -4.26 10.51 7.04
N ILE A 248 -3.02 10.99 7.14
CA ILE A 248 -2.58 11.86 8.25
C ILE A 248 -3.40 13.16 8.27
N LYS A 249 -3.66 13.76 7.10
CA LYS A 249 -4.52 14.94 6.99
C LYS A 249 -5.91 14.68 7.55
N ARG A 250 -6.56 13.57 7.17
CA ARG A 250 -7.89 13.19 7.69
C ARG A 250 -7.89 13.01 9.21
N ILE A 251 -6.86 12.35 9.76
CA ILE A 251 -6.73 12.17 11.21
C ILE A 251 -6.56 13.52 11.92
N ASN A 252 -5.78 14.44 11.34
CA ASN A 252 -5.57 15.78 11.91
C ASN A 252 -6.83 16.68 11.83
N GLU A 253 -7.65 16.49 10.81
CA GLU A 253 -8.88 17.27 10.61
C GLU A 253 -10.06 16.72 11.42
N ASP A 254 -9.98 15.49 11.92
CA ASP A 254 -11.05 14.88 12.70
C ASP A 254 -11.08 15.42 14.15
N PRO A 255 -12.16 16.10 14.56
CA PRO A 255 -12.28 16.67 15.93
C PRO A 255 -12.20 15.59 17.04
N GLU A 256 -12.59 14.33 16.76
CA GLU A 256 -12.51 13.24 17.72
C GLU A 256 -11.08 12.97 18.19
N PHE A 257 -10.09 13.25 17.33
CA PHE A 257 -8.68 12.99 17.62
C PHE A 257 -7.89 14.24 18.02
N GLN A 258 -8.55 15.37 18.17
CA GLN A 258 -7.95 16.58 18.73
C GLN A 258 -8.01 16.55 20.25
N ILE A 259 -6.94 16.95 20.91
CA ILE A 259 -6.87 17.05 22.36
C ILE A 259 -6.23 18.38 22.79
N ASP A 260 -6.91 19.17 23.63
CA ASP A 260 -6.45 20.49 24.09
C ASP A 260 -6.06 21.44 22.93
N GLY A 261 -6.73 21.36 21.77
CA GLY A 261 -6.41 22.12 20.58
C GLY A 261 -5.19 21.61 19.79
N PHE A 262 -4.62 20.46 20.16
CA PHE A 262 -3.52 19.83 19.44
C PHE A 262 -4.04 18.75 18.49
N SER A 263 -3.63 18.81 17.23
CA SER A 263 -3.78 17.74 16.26
C SER A 263 -2.58 16.79 16.34
N VAL A 264 -2.70 15.62 15.69
CA VAL A 264 -1.70 14.53 15.74
C VAL A 264 -0.32 14.94 15.17
N GLY A 265 -0.26 15.91 14.27
CA GLY A 265 0.97 16.31 13.59
C GLY A 265 1.33 15.40 12.42
N SER A 266 2.62 15.19 12.18
CA SER A 266 3.12 14.40 11.04
C SER A 266 3.01 12.89 11.21
N GLY A 267 2.77 12.43 12.43
CA GLY A 267 2.78 11.01 12.77
C GLY A 267 4.18 10.39 12.93
N ASN A 268 5.24 11.18 12.83
CA ASN A 268 6.61 10.73 13.05
C ASN A 268 6.99 10.87 14.53
N ALA A 269 7.65 9.87 15.10
CA ALA A 269 8.11 9.89 16.49
C ALA A 269 9.14 11.00 16.79
N GLY A 270 9.82 11.54 15.79
CA GLY A 270 10.73 12.68 15.91
C GLY A 270 10.04 14.05 15.86
N ASP A 271 8.75 14.10 15.56
CA ASP A 271 7.97 15.32 15.52
C ASP A 271 7.45 15.70 16.92
N ILE A 272 7.82 16.89 17.39
CA ILE A 272 7.43 17.38 18.72
C ILE A 272 5.91 17.46 18.87
N GLN A 273 5.18 17.85 17.82
CA GLN A 273 3.72 17.91 17.83
C GLN A 273 3.13 16.51 18.04
N THR A 274 3.58 15.52 17.28
CA THR A 274 3.17 14.12 17.43
C THR A 274 3.48 13.59 18.82
N LEU A 275 4.68 13.84 19.36
CA LEU A 275 5.05 13.41 20.71
C LEU A 275 4.18 14.03 21.79
N ASN A 276 3.88 15.32 21.69
CA ASN A 276 3.04 16.02 22.64
C ASN A 276 1.60 15.50 22.59
N TRP A 277 1.08 15.27 21.39
CA TRP A 277 -0.23 14.68 21.20
C TRP A 277 -0.31 13.28 21.81
N LEU A 278 0.64 12.39 21.53
CA LEU A 278 0.69 11.04 22.10
C LEU A 278 0.66 11.05 23.64
N LYS A 279 1.47 11.92 24.26
CA LYS A 279 1.52 12.03 25.74
C LYS A 279 0.20 12.51 26.33
N ARG A 280 -0.40 13.56 25.76
CA ARG A 280 -1.68 14.12 26.19
C ARG A 280 -2.82 13.12 26.02
N TRP A 281 -2.88 12.53 24.82
CA TRP A 281 -3.90 11.52 24.53
C TRP A 281 -3.90 10.37 25.54
N TYR A 282 -2.74 9.78 25.77
CA TYR A 282 -2.62 8.65 26.70
C TYR A 282 -2.89 9.08 28.16
N SER A 283 -2.49 10.28 28.55
CA SER A 283 -2.79 10.79 29.90
C SER A 283 -4.29 10.87 30.18
N SER A 284 -5.07 11.29 29.17
CA SER A 284 -6.53 11.48 29.29
C SER A 284 -7.32 10.21 29.09
N HIS A 285 -6.98 9.39 28.09
CA HIS A 285 -7.81 8.27 27.65
C HIS A 285 -7.33 6.91 28.13
N LYS A 286 -6.04 6.77 28.47
CA LYS A 286 -5.39 5.48 28.85
C LYS A 286 -5.52 4.37 27.79
N GLN A 287 -5.95 4.71 26.61
CA GLN A 287 -6.13 3.85 25.46
C GLN A 287 -5.64 4.57 24.19
N TRP A 288 -5.20 3.80 23.19
CA TRP A 288 -4.74 4.34 21.93
C TRP A 288 -5.82 4.23 20.87
N PRO A 289 -5.99 5.23 20.01
CA PRO A 289 -6.82 5.09 18.83
C PRO A 289 -6.19 4.11 17.83
N TRP A 290 -7.01 3.63 16.91
CA TRP A 290 -6.67 2.56 15.97
C TRP A 290 -5.45 2.86 15.09
N PHE A 291 -5.13 4.12 14.86
CA PHE A 291 -4.03 4.54 13.99
C PHE A 291 -2.67 4.63 14.67
N VAL A 292 -2.56 4.34 15.97
CA VAL A 292 -1.29 4.34 16.72
C VAL A 292 -0.65 2.97 16.69
N LYS A 293 0.62 2.90 16.30
CA LYS A 293 1.43 1.66 16.33
C LYS A 293 1.99 1.44 17.73
N ARG A 294 1.32 0.61 18.54
CA ARG A 294 1.63 0.37 19.94
C ARG A 294 2.95 -0.37 20.17
N SER A 295 3.42 -1.10 19.18
CA SER A 295 4.69 -1.84 19.25
C SER A 295 5.91 -0.93 19.22
N PHE A 296 5.74 0.35 18.84
CA PHE A 296 6.83 1.31 18.75
C PHE A 296 7.37 1.70 20.11
N LYS A 297 8.71 1.86 20.20
CA LYS A 297 9.41 2.17 21.45
C LYS A 297 8.85 3.43 22.12
N THR A 298 8.63 4.48 21.37
CA THR A 298 8.07 5.76 21.86
C THR A 298 6.73 5.58 22.55
N VAL A 299 5.84 4.75 21.99
CA VAL A 299 4.51 4.49 22.57
C VAL A 299 4.63 3.69 23.87
N LYS A 300 5.50 2.67 23.89
CA LYS A 300 5.77 1.86 25.10
C LYS A 300 6.39 2.67 26.21
N GLU A 301 7.27 3.61 25.91
CA GLU A 301 7.85 4.53 26.89
C GLU A 301 6.79 5.43 27.53
N ILE A 302 5.85 5.94 26.73
CA ILE A 302 4.71 6.74 27.23
C ILE A 302 3.78 5.90 28.12
N GLU A 303 3.57 4.63 27.77
CA GLU A 303 2.79 3.69 28.60
C GLU A 303 3.50 3.29 29.92
N GLY A 304 4.77 3.63 30.09
CA GLY A 304 5.59 3.16 31.22
C GLY A 304 5.98 1.68 31.12
N LYS A 305 5.84 1.08 29.96
CA LYS A 305 6.15 -0.34 29.71
C LYS A 305 7.53 -0.48 29.04
N VAL A 306 8.58 -0.55 29.84
CA VAL A 306 9.93 -0.89 29.37
C VAL A 306 10.07 -2.41 29.33
N THR A 307 9.48 -3.09 28.39
CA THR A 307 9.72 -4.52 28.16
C THR A 307 10.16 -4.76 26.74
N LYS A 308 11.27 -5.49 26.58
CA LYS A 308 11.66 -6.09 25.29
C LYS A 308 10.58 -7.11 24.91
N VAL A 309 9.59 -6.69 24.14
CA VAL A 309 8.64 -7.62 23.55
C VAL A 309 9.42 -8.42 22.51
N LYS A 310 9.62 -9.70 22.76
CA LYS A 310 9.93 -10.66 21.70
C LYS A 310 8.82 -10.54 20.66
N LYS A 311 9.15 -10.00 19.48
CA LYS A 311 8.23 -10.06 18.34
C LYS A 311 7.97 -11.54 18.07
N GLU A 312 6.74 -11.96 18.30
CA GLU A 312 6.31 -13.32 18.05
C GLU A 312 6.49 -13.66 16.57
N SER A 313 6.67 -14.90 16.36
CA SER A 313 6.81 -15.77 15.18
C SER A 313 6.28 -15.27 13.83
N PRO A 314 6.80 -15.81 12.75
CA PRO A 314 6.45 -15.39 11.39
C PRO A 314 4.96 -15.40 11.13
N LEU A 315 4.50 -14.30 10.55
CA LEU A 315 3.11 -14.05 10.26
C LEU A 315 2.49 -15.10 9.34
N ILE A 316 3.23 -15.52 8.34
CA ILE A 316 2.79 -16.51 7.38
C ILE A 316 3.73 -17.68 7.48
N ARG A 317 3.21 -18.79 7.94
CA ARG A 317 3.89 -20.09 7.91
C ARG A 317 3.46 -20.78 6.63
N GLU A 318 4.41 -21.29 5.89
CA GLU A 318 4.11 -22.12 4.72
C GLU A 318 3.22 -23.31 5.10
N GLU A 319 3.34 -23.78 6.34
CA GLU A 319 2.53 -24.86 6.88
C GLU A 319 1.04 -24.54 7.03
N LEU A 320 0.67 -23.25 7.02
CA LEU A 320 -0.75 -22.84 7.03
C LEU A 320 -1.44 -22.97 5.69
N LEU A 321 -0.68 -23.12 4.62
CA LEU A 321 -1.17 -23.16 3.26
C LEU A 321 -0.99 -24.55 2.67
N SER A 322 -1.91 -24.97 1.80
CA SER A 322 -1.73 -26.22 1.05
C SER A 322 -0.55 -26.10 0.08
N LYS A 323 0.00 -27.24 -0.33
CA LYS A 323 1.11 -27.27 -1.29
C LYS A 323 0.71 -26.62 -2.61
N GLU A 324 -0.48 -26.93 -3.13
CA GLU A 324 -0.99 -26.34 -4.36
C GLU A 324 -1.16 -24.82 -4.25
N PHE A 325 -1.62 -24.34 -3.09
CA PHE A 325 -1.73 -22.93 -2.83
C PHE A 325 -0.37 -22.21 -2.85
N ILE A 326 0.64 -22.82 -2.22
CA ILE A 326 2.01 -22.27 -2.20
C ILE A 326 2.58 -22.23 -3.62
N GLU A 327 2.37 -23.26 -4.41
CA GLU A 327 2.82 -23.32 -5.80
C GLU A 327 2.14 -22.21 -6.63
N GLU A 328 0.83 -22.12 -6.57
CA GLU A 328 0.05 -21.08 -7.27
C GLU A 328 0.41 -19.66 -6.84
N PHE A 329 0.66 -19.46 -5.54
CA PHE A 329 1.13 -18.21 -4.99
C PHE A 329 2.52 -17.84 -5.51
N ASN A 330 3.45 -18.79 -5.55
CA ASN A 330 4.81 -18.59 -6.06
C ASN A 330 4.82 -18.33 -7.57
N GLU A 331 3.86 -18.86 -8.31
CA GLU A 331 3.68 -18.63 -9.75
C GLU A 331 2.91 -17.34 -10.07
N GLY A 332 2.43 -16.63 -9.06
CA GLY A 332 1.66 -15.41 -9.23
C GLY A 332 0.18 -15.62 -9.61
N HIS A 333 -0.31 -16.85 -9.56
CA HIS A 333 -1.70 -17.22 -9.87
C HIS A 333 -2.57 -17.26 -8.62
N LEU A 334 -2.85 -16.10 -8.04
CA LEU A 334 -3.69 -16.01 -6.84
C LEU A 334 -5.18 -16.10 -7.16
N SER A 335 -5.84 -17.18 -6.75
CA SER A 335 -7.27 -17.38 -6.91
C SER A 335 -7.89 -17.92 -5.62
N ILE A 336 -9.08 -17.37 -5.26
CA ILE A 336 -9.86 -17.90 -4.14
C ILE A 336 -10.33 -19.34 -4.38
N GLN A 337 -10.41 -19.77 -5.65
CA GLN A 337 -10.85 -21.12 -6.02
C GLN A 337 -9.87 -22.22 -5.67
N SER A 338 -8.58 -21.88 -5.54
CA SER A 338 -7.53 -22.81 -5.12
C SER A 338 -7.09 -22.60 -3.68
N LEU A 339 -7.65 -21.60 -2.99
CA LEU A 339 -7.32 -21.35 -1.60
C LEU A 339 -7.73 -22.52 -0.71
N SER A 340 -6.75 -23.10 -0.05
CA SER A 340 -6.95 -24.05 1.03
C SER A 340 -5.92 -23.82 2.12
N VAL A 341 -6.30 -24.07 3.37
CA VAL A 341 -5.46 -23.82 4.54
C VAL A 341 -5.03 -25.14 5.18
N PHE A 342 -3.72 -25.34 5.26
CA PHE A 342 -3.11 -26.47 5.94
C PHE A 342 -3.13 -26.26 7.46
N CYS A 343 -3.63 -27.25 8.19
CA CYS A 343 -3.62 -27.20 9.65
C CYS A 343 -2.26 -27.68 10.20
N PRO A 344 -1.50 -26.82 10.90
CA PRO A 344 -0.19 -27.20 11.43
C PRO A 344 -0.28 -28.25 12.57
N ASN A 345 -1.47 -28.44 13.15
CA ASN A 345 -1.66 -29.37 14.27
C ASN A 345 -1.98 -30.79 13.83
N CYS A 346 -2.76 -30.98 12.74
CA CYS A 346 -3.22 -32.30 12.33
C CYS A 346 -2.92 -32.64 10.86
N GLY A 347 -2.31 -31.72 10.11
CA GLY A 347 -1.97 -31.93 8.72
C GLY A 347 -3.15 -31.89 7.74
N ALA A 348 -4.37 -31.60 8.20
CA ALA A 348 -5.55 -31.54 7.33
C ALA A 348 -5.49 -30.31 6.42
N ILE A 349 -5.85 -30.51 5.15
CA ILE A 349 -6.06 -29.43 4.18
C ILE A 349 -7.53 -29.03 4.22
N ASN A 350 -7.80 -27.75 4.44
CA ASN A 350 -9.15 -27.23 4.68
C ASN A 350 -9.55 -26.21 3.62
N ASN A 351 -10.64 -26.49 2.91
CA ASN A 351 -11.30 -25.54 2.01
C ASN A 351 -12.40 -24.73 2.72
N ALA A 352 -12.68 -25.08 3.97
CA ALA A 352 -13.56 -24.32 4.85
C ALA A 352 -13.02 -24.36 6.28
N MET A 353 -13.26 -23.30 7.04
CA MET A 353 -12.88 -23.20 8.43
C MET A 353 -14.03 -22.65 9.26
N THR A 354 -14.05 -22.98 10.56
CA THR A 354 -15.08 -22.49 11.48
C THR A 354 -14.60 -21.20 12.14
N PHE A 355 -15.41 -20.14 12.07
CA PHE A 355 -15.18 -18.94 12.84
C PHE A 355 -15.46 -19.21 14.30
N ALA A 356 -14.51 -18.91 15.17
CA ALA A 356 -14.60 -19.18 16.59
C ALA A 356 -14.19 -17.95 17.39
N ILE A 357 -14.84 -17.76 18.54
CA ILE A 357 -14.46 -16.79 19.56
C ILE A 357 -13.87 -17.58 20.72
N TYR A 358 -12.67 -17.24 21.13
CA TYR A 358 -11.96 -17.92 22.22
C TYR A 358 -11.30 -16.90 23.15
N GLU A 359 -10.93 -17.34 24.34
CA GLU A 359 -10.25 -16.52 25.32
C GLU A 359 -8.75 -16.83 25.32
N LYS A 360 -7.92 -15.77 25.16
CA LYS A 360 -6.48 -15.84 25.29
C LYS A 360 -6.00 -14.66 26.15
N ASN A 361 -5.25 -14.93 27.20
CA ASN A 361 -4.73 -13.90 28.12
C ASN A 361 -5.82 -12.97 28.69
N LYS A 362 -7.01 -13.50 29.00
CA LYS A 362 -8.20 -12.78 29.46
C LYS A 362 -8.85 -11.85 28.42
N GLU A 363 -8.43 -11.93 27.17
CA GLU A 363 -9.05 -11.20 26.07
C GLU A 363 -9.87 -12.15 25.19
N ARG A 364 -11.03 -11.69 24.76
CA ARG A 364 -11.84 -12.40 23.75
C ARG A 364 -11.30 -12.12 22.36
N ILE A 365 -10.84 -13.15 21.70
CA ILE A 365 -10.23 -13.08 20.37
C ILE A 365 -11.06 -13.92 19.41
N SER A 366 -11.29 -13.39 18.20
CA SER A 366 -11.85 -14.17 17.10
C SER A 366 -10.75 -14.81 16.28
N GLY A 367 -11.00 -16.02 15.79
CA GLY A 367 -10.04 -16.76 14.98
C GLY A 367 -10.71 -17.84 14.14
N LEU A 368 -9.90 -18.62 13.40
CA LEU A 368 -10.37 -19.73 12.60
C LEU A 368 -9.98 -21.05 13.24
N GLN A 369 -10.96 -21.92 13.37
CA GLN A 369 -10.80 -23.25 13.95
C GLN A 369 -10.73 -24.31 12.84
N CYS A 370 -9.76 -25.20 12.95
CA CYS A 370 -9.68 -26.38 12.07
C CYS A 370 -10.91 -27.26 12.25
N PRO A 371 -11.66 -27.59 11.19
CA PRO A 371 -12.84 -28.46 11.30
C PRO A 371 -12.50 -29.88 11.74
N SER A 372 -11.29 -30.38 11.46
CA SER A 372 -10.85 -31.71 11.78
C SER A 372 -10.39 -31.88 13.24
N CYS A 373 -9.42 -31.08 13.70
CA CYS A 373 -8.85 -31.24 15.05
C CYS A 373 -9.39 -30.24 16.08
N LYS A 374 -10.25 -29.30 15.66
CA LYS A 374 -10.87 -28.27 16.52
C LYS A 374 -9.91 -27.28 17.16
N ARG A 375 -8.62 -27.29 16.80
CA ARG A 375 -7.65 -26.30 17.28
C ARG A 375 -7.74 -25.01 16.47
N ILE A 376 -7.46 -23.90 17.12
CA ILE A 376 -7.38 -22.58 16.50
C ILE A 376 -6.08 -22.48 15.70
N ILE A 377 -6.18 -21.95 14.48
CA ILE A 377 -5.05 -21.56 13.64
C ILE A 377 -4.94 -20.05 13.76
N GLU A 378 -4.03 -19.58 14.61
CA GLU A 378 -3.95 -18.17 15.03
C GLU A 378 -3.73 -17.20 13.87
N ASP A 379 -2.89 -17.58 12.90
CA ASP A 379 -2.50 -16.71 11.80
C ASP A 379 -3.40 -16.84 10.55
N ALA A 380 -4.39 -17.75 10.57
CA ALA A 380 -5.21 -18.02 9.38
C ALA A 380 -6.01 -16.79 8.91
N GLY A 381 -6.55 -16.01 9.85
CA GLY A 381 -7.32 -14.80 9.51
C GLY A 381 -6.50 -13.75 8.79
N ILE A 382 -5.30 -13.46 9.30
CA ILE A 382 -4.43 -12.48 8.68
C ILE A 382 -3.89 -12.94 7.33
N THR A 383 -3.57 -14.24 7.22
CA THR A 383 -3.16 -14.85 5.96
C THR A 383 -4.25 -14.69 4.90
N LEU A 384 -5.48 -15.03 5.23
CA LEU A 384 -6.62 -14.90 4.33
C LEU A 384 -6.87 -13.44 3.91
N ARG A 385 -6.73 -12.49 4.83
CA ARG A 385 -6.90 -11.08 4.51
C ARG A 385 -5.88 -10.59 3.49
N TYR A 386 -4.59 -10.84 3.70
CA TYR A 386 -3.55 -10.41 2.75
C TYR A 386 -3.55 -11.20 1.46
N TYR A 387 -4.13 -12.37 1.45
CA TYR A 387 -4.23 -13.21 0.27
C TYR A 387 -5.37 -12.79 -0.66
N CYS A 388 -6.60 -12.70 -0.17
CA CYS A 388 -7.76 -12.32 -0.95
C CYS A 388 -8.43 -11.02 -0.47
N GLY A 389 -8.47 -10.77 0.81
CA GLY A 389 -8.92 -9.53 1.41
C GLY A 389 -10.40 -9.21 1.30
N HIS A 390 -11.18 -10.01 0.59
CA HIS A 390 -12.61 -9.81 0.36
C HIS A 390 -13.44 -10.87 1.06
N VAL A 391 -14.55 -10.47 1.68
CA VAL A 391 -15.52 -11.37 2.33
C VAL A 391 -16.93 -11.03 1.85
N VAL A 392 -17.64 -12.04 1.41
CA VAL A 392 -19.07 -11.97 1.09
C VAL A 392 -19.85 -12.65 2.21
N PRO A 393 -20.53 -11.92 3.09
CA PRO A 393 -21.41 -12.50 4.10
C PRO A 393 -22.78 -12.87 3.50
N ASP A 394 -23.36 -13.96 3.95
CA ASP A 394 -24.77 -14.25 3.67
C ASP A 394 -25.72 -13.47 4.60
N SER A 395 -27.02 -13.60 4.36
CA SER A 395 -28.05 -12.92 5.16
C SER A 395 -28.02 -13.33 6.64
N SER A 396 -27.62 -14.56 6.95
CA SER A 396 -27.55 -15.07 8.32
C SER A 396 -26.47 -14.37 9.14
N ILE A 397 -25.32 -14.09 8.52
CA ILE A 397 -24.18 -13.39 9.11
C ILE A 397 -24.56 -11.94 9.43
N ILE A 398 -25.18 -11.25 8.47
CA ILE A 398 -25.64 -9.87 8.62
C ILE A 398 -26.69 -9.77 9.73
N ARG A 399 -27.71 -10.64 9.73
CA ARG A 399 -28.76 -10.63 10.77
C ARG A 399 -28.24 -10.90 12.18
N ARG A 400 -27.18 -11.73 12.34
CA ARG A 400 -26.52 -12.02 13.62
C ARG A 400 -25.56 -10.90 14.04
N ARG A 401 -25.27 -9.94 13.16
CA ARG A 401 -24.35 -8.83 13.41
C ARG A 401 -22.94 -9.32 13.80
N LEU A 402 -22.44 -10.32 13.11
CA LEU A 402 -21.19 -10.97 13.51
C LEU A 402 -19.97 -10.12 13.18
N ILE A 403 -20.01 -9.41 12.05
CA ILE A 403 -18.85 -8.61 11.60
C ILE A 403 -18.71 -7.37 12.49
N SER A 404 -19.79 -6.61 12.74
CA SER A 404 -19.72 -5.43 13.59
C SER A 404 -19.33 -5.78 15.03
N LYS A 405 -19.89 -6.86 15.58
CA LYS A 405 -19.54 -7.34 16.93
C LYS A 405 -18.06 -7.78 17.03
N ASP A 406 -17.51 -8.37 15.99
CA ASP A 406 -16.10 -8.71 15.92
C ASP A 406 -15.24 -7.45 15.90
N LEU A 407 -15.56 -6.49 15.03
CA LEU A 407 -14.85 -5.22 14.94
C LEU A 407 -14.88 -4.42 16.24
N GLU A 408 -15.96 -4.50 17.03
CA GLU A 408 -16.06 -3.89 18.35
C GLU A 408 -15.13 -4.53 19.39
N ARG A 409 -14.75 -5.81 19.22
CA ARG A 409 -14.13 -6.61 20.28
C ARG A 409 -12.74 -7.14 19.95
N SER A 410 -12.62 -7.88 18.86
CA SER A 410 -11.44 -8.67 18.52
C SER A 410 -10.76 -8.26 17.22
N GLY A 411 -11.48 -7.61 16.31
CA GLY A 411 -10.91 -7.04 15.09
C GLY A 411 -10.41 -8.06 14.07
N PHE A 412 -10.98 -9.26 14.01
CA PHE A 412 -10.63 -10.25 12.98
C PHE A 412 -10.86 -9.71 11.57
N PHE A 413 -11.97 -8.97 11.36
CA PHE A 413 -12.33 -8.40 10.06
C PHE A 413 -11.66 -7.05 9.76
N GLU A 414 -10.79 -6.56 10.62
CA GLU A 414 -10.06 -5.33 10.35
C GLU A 414 -9.24 -5.40 9.05
N GLY A 415 -9.39 -4.40 8.19
CA GLY A 415 -8.70 -4.33 6.91
C GLY A 415 -9.31 -5.17 5.78
N PHE A 416 -10.39 -5.93 6.04
CA PHE A 416 -11.11 -6.61 4.98
C PHE A 416 -11.99 -5.66 4.17
N THR A 417 -12.26 -6.03 2.92
CA THR A 417 -13.34 -5.49 2.11
C THR A 417 -14.57 -6.37 2.31
N ILE A 418 -15.64 -5.81 2.85
CA ILE A 418 -16.92 -6.51 3.03
C ILE A 418 -17.79 -6.20 1.83
N VAL A 419 -18.10 -7.21 1.03
CA VAL A 419 -18.91 -7.09 -0.18
C VAL A 419 -20.32 -7.60 0.13
N ILE A 420 -21.30 -6.72 0.05
CA ILE A 420 -22.71 -7.05 0.33
C ILE A 420 -23.44 -7.32 -0.98
N PRO A 421 -23.84 -8.57 -1.26
CA PRO A 421 -24.67 -8.89 -2.42
C PRO A 421 -26.00 -8.15 -2.39
N ALA A 422 -26.51 -7.75 -3.55
CA ALA A 422 -27.81 -7.05 -3.66
C ALA A 422 -28.96 -7.84 -3.02
N VAL A 423 -28.94 -9.18 -3.17
CA VAL A 423 -29.92 -10.08 -2.54
C VAL A 423 -29.86 -10.05 -1.01
N VAL A 424 -28.64 -10.04 -0.43
CA VAL A 424 -28.44 -9.95 1.02
C VAL A 424 -28.87 -8.58 1.54
N LYS A 425 -28.54 -7.52 0.81
CA LYS A 425 -28.95 -6.15 1.15
C LYS A 425 -30.46 -6.04 1.26
N GLU A 426 -31.20 -6.54 0.26
CA GLU A 426 -32.65 -6.48 0.25
C GLU A 426 -33.30 -7.29 1.38
N GLU A 427 -32.85 -8.53 1.59
CA GLU A 427 -33.36 -9.40 2.66
C GLU A 427 -33.12 -8.82 4.05
N CYS A 428 -31.99 -8.16 4.25
CA CYS A 428 -31.60 -7.65 5.55
C CYS A 428 -32.10 -6.22 5.82
N ASP A 429 -32.37 -5.42 4.81
CA ASP A 429 -33.02 -4.11 4.95
C ASP A 429 -34.44 -4.22 5.52
N ALA A 430 -35.13 -5.33 5.27
CA ALA A 430 -36.45 -5.61 5.84
C ALA A 430 -36.39 -5.86 7.37
N VAL A 431 -35.23 -6.23 7.92
CA VAL A 431 -35.09 -6.66 9.32
C VAL A 431 -34.29 -5.62 10.12
N ARG A 432 -34.78 -5.30 11.35
CA ARG A 432 -34.11 -4.31 12.23
C ARG A 432 -32.62 -4.62 12.49
N SER A 433 -32.28 -5.89 12.74
CA SER A 433 -30.88 -6.30 12.99
C SER A 433 -29.98 -6.09 11.76
N GLY A 434 -30.52 -6.35 10.56
CA GLY A 434 -29.79 -6.14 9.31
C GLY A 434 -29.51 -4.66 9.06
N ARG A 435 -30.51 -3.79 9.20
CA ARG A 435 -30.34 -2.33 9.09
C ARG A 435 -29.30 -1.81 10.09
N LYS A 436 -29.34 -2.33 11.34
CA LYS A 436 -28.35 -1.95 12.35
C LYS A 436 -26.95 -2.39 11.96
N GLU A 437 -26.77 -3.61 11.44
CA GLU A 437 -25.47 -4.10 10.95
C GLU A 437 -24.93 -3.21 9.83
N PHE A 438 -25.74 -2.88 8.84
CA PHE A 438 -25.29 -1.99 7.75
C PHE A 438 -24.89 -0.61 8.23
N GLY A 439 -25.60 -0.05 9.21
CA GLY A 439 -25.22 1.23 9.85
C GLY A 439 -23.86 1.15 10.54
N GLU A 440 -23.60 0.09 11.31
CA GLU A 440 -22.30 -0.10 11.97
C GLU A 440 -21.17 -0.38 10.96
N LEU A 441 -21.42 -1.19 9.93
CA LEU A 441 -20.42 -1.44 8.88
C LEU A 441 -20.06 -0.15 8.13
N ALA A 442 -21.05 0.69 7.81
CA ALA A 442 -20.82 2.00 7.20
C ALA A 442 -19.98 2.91 8.11
N LYS A 443 -20.27 2.89 9.43
CA LYS A 443 -19.48 3.61 10.44
C LYS A 443 -18.02 3.11 10.47
N PHE A 444 -17.79 1.79 10.53
CA PHE A 444 -16.43 1.24 10.50
C PHE A 444 -15.71 1.52 9.18
N ALA A 445 -16.42 1.55 8.07
CA ALA A 445 -15.86 1.92 6.77
C ALA A 445 -15.45 3.41 6.73
N SER A 446 -16.27 4.32 7.28
CA SER A 446 -15.91 5.74 7.38
C SER A 446 -14.68 5.98 8.26
N MET A 447 -14.46 5.12 9.26
CA MET A 447 -13.24 5.12 10.10
C MET A 447 -12.02 4.47 9.42
N GLY A 448 -12.15 3.96 8.19
CA GLY A 448 -11.07 3.28 7.48
C GLY A 448 -10.68 1.91 8.04
N ARG A 449 -11.48 1.34 8.95
CA ARG A 449 -11.20 0.03 9.56
C ARG A 449 -11.53 -1.15 8.65
N ILE A 450 -12.50 -0.98 7.75
CA ILE A 450 -12.86 -1.90 6.69
C ILE A 450 -13.11 -1.12 5.40
N LYS A 451 -13.20 -1.81 4.27
CA LYS A 451 -13.87 -1.29 3.07
C LYS A 451 -15.25 -1.92 2.97
N LEU A 452 -16.22 -1.17 2.51
CA LEU A 452 -17.59 -1.65 2.31
C LEU A 452 -18.00 -1.44 0.85
N GLU A 453 -18.30 -2.52 0.17
CA GLU A 453 -18.83 -2.53 -1.18
C GLU A 453 -20.25 -3.12 -1.14
N VAL A 454 -21.20 -2.44 -1.76
CA VAL A 454 -22.59 -2.88 -1.83
C VAL A 454 -22.96 -2.96 -3.29
N GLU A 455 -23.39 -4.15 -3.75
CA GLU A 455 -23.86 -4.31 -5.12
C GLU A 455 -25.11 -3.46 -5.35
N GLU A 456 -25.23 -2.92 -6.56
CA GLU A 456 -26.42 -2.17 -6.98
C GLU A 456 -27.67 -3.04 -6.95
N ARG A 457 -28.81 -2.45 -6.54
CA ARG A 457 -30.09 -3.15 -6.51
C ARG A 457 -30.53 -3.55 -7.91
N VAL A 458 -30.84 -4.84 -8.07
CA VAL A 458 -31.49 -5.37 -9.28
C VAL A 458 -32.98 -5.51 -8.99
N GLU A 459 -33.83 -4.89 -9.78
CA GLU A 459 -35.32 -4.91 -9.58
C GLU A 459 -35.94 -6.32 -9.50
N GLU A 460 -35.24 -7.33 -10.02
CA GLU A 460 -35.68 -8.71 -10.06
C GLU A 460 -35.49 -9.52 -8.79
N VAL A 461 -34.73 -9.00 -7.79
CA VAL A 461 -34.39 -9.77 -6.57
C VAL A 461 -35.66 -10.34 -5.87
N LYS A 462 -36.73 -9.59 -5.84
CA LYS A 462 -38.01 -10.03 -5.20
C LYS A 462 -38.65 -11.25 -5.85
N LYS A 463 -38.35 -11.52 -7.12
CA LYS A 463 -38.89 -12.64 -7.89
C LYS A 463 -38.07 -13.92 -7.77
N LEU A 464 -36.89 -13.86 -7.15
CA LEU A 464 -35.96 -14.99 -7.05
C LEU A 464 -36.42 -15.99 -6.00
N SER A 465 -36.34 -17.28 -6.31
CA SER A 465 -36.44 -18.36 -5.34
C SER A 465 -35.25 -18.36 -4.36
N SER A 466 -35.38 -19.06 -3.22
CA SER A 466 -34.29 -19.21 -2.26
C SER A 466 -33.01 -19.73 -2.93
N LEU A 467 -33.12 -20.79 -3.72
CA LEU A 467 -31.96 -21.38 -4.42
C LEU A 467 -31.26 -20.39 -5.37
N GLN A 468 -32.04 -19.60 -6.10
CA GLN A 468 -31.48 -18.58 -7.00
C GLN A 468 -30.79 -17.45 -6.23
N ARG A 469 -31.28 -17.11 -5.04
CA ARG A 469 -30.60 -16.11 -4.15
C ARG A 469 -29.29 -16.64 -3.64
N ASP A 470 -29.27 -17.90 -3.19
CA ASP A 470 -28.03 -18.56 -2.73
C ASP A 470 -26.98 -18.62 -3.85
N GLU A 471 -27.43 -18.95 -5.07
CA GLU A 471 -26.56 -18.96 -6.25
C GLU A 471 -26.00 -17.57 -6.56
N LYS A 472 -26.78 -16.50 -6.43
CA LYS A 472 -26.29 -15.13 -6.60
C LYS A 472 -25.23 -14.76 -5.56
N ILE A 473 -25.41 -15.13 -4.29
CA ILE A 473 -24.42 -14.90 -3.23
C ILE A 473 -23.12 -15.61 -3.56
N VAL A 474 -23.20 -16.87 -3.98
CA VAL A 474 -22.00 -17.65 -4.37
C VAL A 474 -21.33 -17.05 -5.61
N ASN A 475 -22.10 -16.59 -6.60
CA ASN A 475 -21.56 -15.94 -7.80
C ASN A 475 -20.91 -14.59 -7.48
N THR A 476 -21.46 -13.81 -6.53
CA THR A 476 -20.79 -12.61 -6.02
C THR A 476 -19.44 -12.95 -5.41
N ALA A 477 -19.35 -14.02 -4.61
CA ALA A 477 -18.06 -14.45 -4.04
C ALA A 477 -17.05 -14.83 -5.13
N LEU A 478 -17.47 -15.48 -6.22
CA LEU A 478 -16.60 -15.78 -7.37
C LEU A 478 -16.15 -14.51 -8.09
N MET A 479 -17.09 -13.61 -8.38
CA MET A 479 -16.83 -12.39 -9.14
C MET A 479 -15.82 -11.46 -8.43
N TYR A 480 -15.94 -11.34 -7.12
CA TYR A 480 -15.06 -10.52 -6.30
C TYR A 480 -13.80 -11.28 -5.83
N ASN A 481 -13.62 -12.54 -6.23
CA ASN A 481 -12.55 -13.40 -5.71
C ASN A 481 -12.53 -13.40 -4.17
N ALA A 482 -13.69 -13.56 -3.55
CA ALA A 482 -13.94 -13.33 -2.13
C ALA A 482 -14.18 -14.64 -1.36
N ILE A 483 -13.86 -14.61 -0.07
CA ILE A 483 -14.25 -15.64 0.89
C ILE A 483 -15.76 -15.56 1.09
N LEU A 484 -16.47 -16.69 1.03
CA LEU A 484 -17.87 -16.75 1.46
C LEU A 484 -17.94 -16.96 2.98
N MET A 485 -18.76 -16.16 3.66
CA MET A 485 -19.06 -16.36 5.08
C MET A 485 -20.52 -16.71 5.28
N THR A 486 -20.81 -17.88 5.85
CA THR A 486 -22.16 -18.40 6.01
C THR A 486 -22.36 -19.22 7.27
N ALA A 487 -23.60 -19.26 7.78
CA ALA A 487 -24.03 -20.23 8.78
C ALA A 487 -24.91 -21.32 8.17
N ASP A 488 -25.19 -21.26 6.86
CA ASP A 488 -25.98 -22.27 6.14
C ASP A 488 -25.07 -23.38 5.60
N ASN A 489 -25.37 -24.63 6.02
CA ASN A 489 -24.60 -25.79 5.60
C ASN A 489 -24.79 -26.12 4.12
N THR A 490 -25.96 -25.88 3.54
CA THR A 490 -26.22 -26.10 2.12
C THR A 490 -25.40 -25.13 1.27
N MET A 491 -25.41 -23.86 1.63
CA MET A 491 -24.59 -22.83 0.97
C MET A 491 -23.10 -23.11 1.11
N LYS A 492 -22.63 -23.58 2.30
CA LYS A 492 -21.23 -24.01 2.50
C LYS A 492 -20.83 -25.12 1.52
N VAL A 493 -21.67 -26.18 1.43
CA VAL A 493 -21.38 -27.30 0.52
C VAL A 493 -21.35 -26.85 -0.94
N HIS A 494 -22.31 -26.00 -1.33
CA HIS A 494 -22.34 -25.41 -2.67
C HIS A 494 -21.10 -24.57 -2.98
N ALA A 495 -20.68 -23.69 -2.06
CA ALA A 495 -19.47 -22.88 -2.23
C ALA A 495 -18.20 -23.75 -2.36
N ILE A 496 -18.06 -24.79 -1.51
CA ILE A 496 -16.93 -25.71 -1.57
C ILE A 496 -16.93 -26.47 -2.91
N SER A 497 -18.08 -26.87 -3.45
CA SER A 497 -18.16 -27.54 -4.76
C SER A 497 -17.67 -26.64 -5.91
N LYS A 498 -17.81 -25.32 -5.76
CA LYS A 498 -17.26 -24.30 -6.66
C LYS A 498 -15.85 -23.84 -6.27
N ARG A 499 -15.18 -24.55 -5.34
CA ARG A 499 -13.84 -24.28 -4.83
C ARG A 499 -13.69 -22.90 -4.16
N ILE A 500 -14.79 -22.33 -3.63
CA ILE A 500 -14.73 -21.07 -2.88
C ILE A 500 -14.34 -21.39 -1.44
N PHE A 501 -13.29 -20.75 -0.94
CA PHE A 501 -12.95 -20.86 0.48
C PHE A 501 -14.06 -20.26 1.35
N THR A 502 -14.48 -21.02 2.36
CA THR A 502 -15.66 -20.68 3.15
C THR A 502 -15.33 -20.56 4.64
N ILE A 503 -15.74 -19.47 5.25
CA ILE A 503 -15.79 -19.30 6.71
C ILE A 503 -17.19 -19.70 7.16
N PHE A 504 -17.28 -20.76 7.94
CA PHE A 504 -18.53 -21.30 8.47
C PHE A 504 -18.72 -20.97 9.96
N ILE A 505 -19.96 -20.84 10.43
CA ILE A 505 -20.30 -20.49 11.81
C ILE A 505 -21.18 -21.53 12.44
#